data_94477157e8a51036a40826d054e7f19b
#
_entry.id   94477157e8a51036a40826d054e7f19b
#
_cell.length_a   1.000
_cell.length_b   1.000
_cell.length_c   1.000
_cell.angle_alpha   90.00
_cell.angle_beta   90.00
_cell.angle_gamma   90.00
#
_symmetry.space_group_name_H-M   'P 1'
#
loop_
_entity.id
_entity.type
_entity.pdbx_description
1 polymer ?
#
loop_
_entity_poly.entity_id
_entity_poly.type
_entity_poly.pdbx_seq_one_letter_code
_entity_poly.pdbx_strand_id
1 'polypeptide(L)'
;MIDDFLVYYAARQDKVEREFESRVSRFKDVEKEMPSNWKGMIKAQYIGQRIFKASGLIHKYLNSAAVKARDAEEQEFLRTMAAYPWRFSFSEIRANPASDFYEMEDVFTGDISLLYSPSVTRILSDHPVLLWFNLIGYNGSCWQTYGPVTAFRGFSADDIFFYATELNPAIESEADLIADVDDNPIRYMVPGLRRQLSVGDSAGK
;
A
#
# COMPACT_ATOMS: atom_id res chain seq x y z
N MET A 1 13.44 -9.09 -1.46
CA MET A 1 13.70 -9.04 -0.02
C MET A 1 13.82 -7.57 0.35
N ILE A 2 12.96 -7.07 1.24
CA ILE A 2 13.15 -5.72 1.80
C ILE A 2 14.32 -5.86 2.75
N ASP A 3 15.32 -5.01 2.60
CA ASP A 3 16.51 -5.07 3.42
C ASP A 3 16.17 -4.70 4.87
N ASP A 4 16.35 -5.64 5.79
CA ASP A 4 16.07 -5.46 7.22
C ASP A 4 16.82 -4.25 7.81
N PHE A 5 17.99 -3.94 7.27
CA PHE A 5 18.76 -2.77 7.66
C PHE A 5 18.00 -1.47 7.33
N LEU A 6 17.47 -1.32 6.11
CA LEU A 6 16.71 -0.13 5.73
C LEU A 6 15.41 -0.01 6.54
N VAL A 7 14.72 -1.13 6.76
CA VAL A 7 13.52 -1.17 7.59
C VAL A 7 13.85 -0.74 9.03
N TYR A 8 14.96 -1.23 9.60
CA TYR A 8 15.40 -0.84 10.94
C TYR A 8 15.68 0.66 11.04
N TYR A 9 16.43 1.22 10.09
CA TYR A 9 16.76 2.65 10.10
C TYR A 9 15.53 3.51 9.90
N ALA A 10 14.66 3.19 8.96
CA ALA A 10 13.42 3.92 8.75
C ALA A 10 12.51 3.84 9.99
N ALA A 11 12.33 2.65 10.55
CA ALA A 11 11.46 2.46 11.70
C ALA A 11 11.95 3.23 12.93
N ARG A 12 13.25 3.15 13.24
CA ARG A 12 13.81 3.68 14.49
C ARG A 12 14.57 4.97 14.34
N GLN A 13 15.56 5.03 13.45
CA GLN A 13 16.44 6.21 13.31
C GLN A 13 15.71 7.37 12.63
N ASP A 14 14.92 7.11 11.59
CA ASP A 14 14.12 8.11 10.92
C ASP A 14 12.73 8.30 11.54
N LYS A 15 12.44 7.61 12.64
CA LYS A 15 11.22 7.76 13.45
C LYS A 15 9.92 7.41 12.71
N VAL A 16 9.97 6.66 11.61
CA VAL A 16 8.79 6.28 10.82
C VAL A 16 7.82 5.43 11.65
N GLU A 17 8.33 4.59 12.57
CA GLU A 17 7.49 3.85 13.49
C GLU A 17 6.67 4.78 14.42
N ARG A 18 7.27 5.86 14.94
CA ARG A 18 6.56 6.84 15.76
C ARG A 18 5.54 7.62 14.96
N GLU A 19 5.87 7.94 13.71
CA GLU A 19 4.94 8.58 12.78
C GLU A 19 3.72 7.68 12.54
N PHE A 20 3.93 6.39 12.27
CA PHE A 20 2.87 5.40 12.12
C PHE A 20 1.97 5.36 13.36
N GLU A 21 2.52 5.16 14.55
CA GLU A 21 1.75 5.08 15.80
C GLU A 21 0.94 6.38 16.04
N SER A 22 1.53 7.53 15.77
CA SER A 22 0.83 8.82 15.88
C SER A 22 -0.35 8.95 14.91
N ARG A 23 -0.21 8.42 13.69
CA ARG A 23 -1.28 8.46 12.68
C ARG A 23 -2.39 7.45 12.98
N VAL A 24 -2.04 6.22 13.36
CA VAL A 24 -3.01 5.18 13.71
C VAL A 24 -3.80 5.54 14.95
N SER A 25 -3.19 6.20 15.93
CA SER A 25 -3.88 6.64 17.16
C SER A 25 -5.08 7.57 16.93
N ARG A 26 -5.21 8.16 15.74
CA ARG A 26 -6.39 8.95 15.34
C ARG A 26 -7.61 8.06 15.06
N PHE A 27 -7.42 6.77 14.85
CA PHE A 27 -8.44 5.76 14.54
C PHE A 27 -8.59 4.75 15.67
N LYS A 28 -8.62 5.21 16.92
CA LYS A 28 -8.59 4.37 18.14
C LYS A 28 -9.68 3.30 18.18
N ASP A 29 -10.86 3.58 17.65
CA ASP A 29 -11.97 2.62 17.66
C ASP A 29 -11.68 1.44 16.72
N VAL A 30 -11.16 1.74 15.52
CA VAL A 30 -10.76 0.71 14.56
C VAL A 30 -9.53 -0.07 15.05
N GLU A 31 -8.57 0.62 15.69
CA GLU A 31 -7.36 0.00 16.24
C GLU A 31 -7.70 -1.06 17.31
N LYS A 32 -8.73 -0.83 18.14
CA LYS A 32 -9.17 -1.79 19.16
C LYS A 32 -9.82 -3.04 18.59
N GLU A 33 -10.52 -2.90 17.47
CA GLU A 33 -11.20 -4.00 16.78
C GLU A 33 -10.27 -4.77 15.84
N MET A 34 -9.07 -4.24 15.57
CA MET A 34 -8.12 -4.80 14.62
C MET A 34 -7.44 -6.05 15.19
N PRO A 35 -7.43 -7.17 14.46
CA PRO A 35 -6.63 -8.33 14.85
C PRO A 35 -5.16 -7.96 15.05
N SER A 36 -4.52 -8.53 16.08
CA SER A 36 -3.16 -8.15 16.51
C SER A 36 -2.09 -8.24 15.40
N ASN A 37 -2.22 -9.21 14.49
CA ASN A 37 -1.32 -9.37 13.35
C ASN A 37 -1.50 -8.30 12.28
N TRP A 38 -2.71 -7.73 12.14
CA TRP A 38 -3.01 -6.73 11.12
C TRP A 38 -2.28 -5.42 11.36
N LYS A 39 -2.22 -4.95 12.60
CA LYS A 39 -1.46 -3.73 12.95
C LYS A 39 0.00 -3.85 12.52
N GLY A 40 0.62 -5.03 12.78
CA GLY A 40 1.99 -5.31 12.36
C GLY A 40 2.16 -5.28 10.83
N MET A 41 1.23 -5.88 10.09
CA MET A 41 1.25 -5.91 8.63
C MET A 41 1.08 -4.51 8.02
N ILE A 42 0.13 -3.72 8.53
CA ILE A 42 -0.09 -2.34 8.09
C ILE A 42 1.12 -1.47 8.40
N LYS A 43 1.73 -1.65 9.59
CA LYS A 43 2.97 -0.96 9.95
C LYS A 43 4.11 -1.28 8.99
N ALA A 44 4.31 -2.54 8.66
CA ALA A 44 5.32 -2.96 7.69
C ALA A 44 5.07 -2.35 6.30
N GLN A 45 3.81 -2.35 5.85
CA GLN A 45 3.39 -1.74 4.59
C GLN A 45 3.64 -0.22 4.57
N TYR A 46 3.30 0.46 5.66
CA TYR A 46 3.57 1.89 5.82
C TYR A 46 5.07 2.20 5.78
N ILE A 47 5.89 1.45 6.51
CA ILE A 47 7.34 1.62 6.55
C ILE A 47 7.93 1.38 5.14
N GLY A 48 7.50 0.31 4.46
CA GLY A 48 7.93 0.01 3.10
C GLY A 48 7.63 1.16 2.13
N GLN A 49 6.41 1.70 2.17
CA GLN A 49 6.04 2.84 1.35
C GLN A 49 6.89 4.08 1.67
N ARG A 50 7.11 4.40 2.96
CA ARG A 50 7.95 5.54 3.35
C ARG A 50 9.42 5.40 2.92
N ILE A 51 9.90 4.18 2.78
CA ILE A 51 11.25 3.93 2.25
C ILE A 51 11.27 4.09 0.74
N PHE A 52 10.36 3.44 0.02
CA PHE A 52 10.46 3.22 -1.42
C PHE A 52 9.58 4.13 -2.29
N LYS A 53 8.76 5.02 -1.72
CA LYS A 53 8.01 5.99 -2.53
C LYS A 53 8.93 6.96 -3.28
N ALA A 54 8.40 7.70 -4.25
CA ALA A 54 9.17 8.62 -5.10
C ALA A 54 10.03 9.62 -4.32
N SER A 55 9.53 10.16 -3.21
CA SER A 55 10.25 11.03 -2.28
C SER A 55 10.79 10.29 -1.05
N GLY A 56 10.96 8.97 -1.16
CA GLY A 56 11.22 8.09 -0.03
C GLY A 56 12.65 8.11 0.50
N LEU A 57 12.83 7.49 1.65
CA LEU A 57 14.10 7.43 2.37
C LEU A 57 15.20 6.67 1.61
N ILE A 58 14.81 5.83 0.63
CA ILE A 58 15.78 5.09 -0.20
C ILE A 58 16.83 6.01 -0.82
N HIS A 59 16.44 7.20 -1.26
CA HIS A 59 17.37 8.16 -1.88
C HIS A 59 18.44 8.66 -0.89
N LYS A 60 18.11 8.77 0.39
CA LYS A 60 19.06 9.07 1.46
C LYS A 60 20.03 7.90 1.68
N TYR A 61 19.50 6.68 1.70
CA TYR A 61 20.29 5.49 2.04
C TYR A 61 21.22 5.03 0.93
N LEU A 62 20.86 5.15 -0.35
CA LEU A 62 21.71 4.77 -1.49
C LEU A 62 23.11 5.38 -1.42
N ASN A 63 23.23 6.56 -0.82
CA ASN A 63 24.51 7.27 -0.68
C ASN A 63 25.22 6.98 0.64
N SER A 64 24.62 6.19 1.55
CA SER A 64 25.21 5.86 2.84
C SER A 64 26.41 4.92 2.70
N ALA A 65 27.36 5.02 3.63
CA ALA A 65 28.51 4.11 3.68
C ALA A 65 28.06 2.65 3.88
N ALA A 66 26.98 2.41 4.61
CA ALA A 66 26.45 1.09 4.88
C ALA A 66 25.92 0.41 3.60
N VAL A 67 25.24 1.13 2.72
CA VAL A 67 24.79 0.59 1.43
C VAL A 67 25.95 0.42 0.46
N LYS A 68 26.90 1.36 0.44
CA LYS A 68 28.11 1.26 -0.40
C LYS A 68 29.01 0.08 -0.02
N ALA A 69 28.94 -0.41 1.22
CA ALA A 69 29.70 -1.57 1.69
C ALA A 69 29.03 -2.92 1.35
N ARG A 70 27.80 -2.91 0.79
CA ARG A 70 27.11 -4.13 0.38
C ARG A 70 27.65 -4.66 -0.94
N ASP A 71 27.33 -5.91 -1.28
CA ASP A 71 27.69 -6.48 -2.57
C ASP A 71 26.98 -5.75 -3.74
N ALA A 72 27.46 -6.01 -4.94
CA ALA A 72 26.97 -5.32 -6.14
C ALA A 72 25.51 -5.65 -6.47
N GLU A 73 25.08 -6.88 -6.18
CA GLU A 73 23.71 -7.35 -6.43
C GLU A 73 22.70 -6.65 -5.51
N GLU A 74 23.01 -6.56 -4.22
CA GLU A 74 22.21 -5.82 -3.25
C GLU A 74 22.14 -4.33 -3.60
N GLN A 75 23.24 -3.71 -3.99
CA GLN A 75 23.26 -2.31 -4.41
C GLN A 75 22.42 -2.09 -5.67
N GLU A 76 22.46 -3.00 -6.65
CA GLU A 76 21.67 -2.88 -7.87
C GLU A 76 20.17 -3.10 -7.60
N PHE A 77 19.84 -4.04 -6.73
CA PHE A 77 18.45 -4.21 -6.24
C PHE A 77 17.91 -2.92 -5.64
N LEU A 78 18.65 -2.28 -4.74
CA LEU A 78 18.23 -1.03 -4.11
C LEU A 78 18.10 0.14 -5.11
N ARG A 79 18.97 0.22 -6.13
CA ARG A 79 18.84 1.20 -7.23
C ARG A 79 17.58 0.95 -8.06
N THR A 80 17.30 -0.31 -8.35
CA THR A 80 16.07 -0.71 -9.07
C THR A 80 14.84 -0.29 -8.28
N MET A 81 14.80 -0.55 -6.95
CA MET A 81 13.70 -0.11 -6.10
C MET A 81 13.53 1.42 -6.10
N ALA A 82 14.62 2.17 -6.12
CA ALA A 82 14.56 3.63 -6.18
C ALA A 82 14.12 4.17 -7.56
N ALA A 83 14.41 3.43 -8.64
CA ALA A 83 14.02 3.79 -10.01
C ALA A 83 12.51 3.51 -10.27
N TYR A 84 11.92 2.58 -9.53
CA TYR A 84 10.51 2.19 -9.65
C TYR A 84 9.79 2.39 -8.32
N PRO A 85 9.38 3.62 -7.99
CA PRO A 85 8.83 3.96 -6.68
C PRO A 85 7.57 3.16 -6.34
N TRP A 86 7.48 2.74 -5.10
CA TRP A 86 6.30 2.09 -4.57
C TRP A 86 5.18 3.12 -4.35
N ARG A 87 3.95 2.73 -4.68
CA ARG A 87 2.79 3.58 -4.50
C ARG A 87 1.58 2.78 -4.04
N PHE A 88 0.68 3.44 -3.34
CA PHE A 88 -0.67 2.93 -3.18
C PHE A 88 -1.46 3.16 -4.47
N SER A 89 -2.30 2.21 -4.81
CA SER A 89 -3.14 2.26 -6.01
C SER A 89 -4.56 1.83 -5.65
N PHE A 90 -5.53 2.58 -6.15
CA PHE A 90 -6.92 2.13 -6.27
C PHE A 90 -7.09 1.58 -7.67
N SER A 91 -7.33 0.29 -7.81
CA SER A 91 -7.27 -0.37 -9.10
C SER A 91 -8.41 -1.34 -9.36
N GLU A 92 -8.74 -1.51 -10.65
CA GLU A 92 -9.68 -2.50 -11.16
C GLU A 92 -8.93 -3.54 -12.00
N ILE A 93 -9.42 -4.79 -11.98
CA ILE A 93 -8.87 -5.86 -12.81
C ILE A 93 -9.42 -5.69 -14.23
N ARG A 94 -8.52 -5.58 -15.21
CA ARG A 94 -8.86 -5.57 -16.63
C ARG A 94 -8.76 -6.95 -17.27
N ALA A 95 -7.74 -7.75 -16.87
CA ALA A 95 -7.52 -9.10 -17.34
C ALA A 95 -6.79 -9.96 -16.30
N ASN A 96 -6.90 -11.28 -16.47
CA ASN A 96 -6.14 -12.26 -15.71
C ASN A 96 -5.39 -13.17 -16.71
N PRO A 97 -4.20 -12.76 -17.19
CA PRO A 97 -3.48 -13.49 -18.23
C PRO A 97 -2.85 -14.79 -17.75
N ALA A 98 -2.58 -14.93 -16.46
CA ALA A 98 -2.04 -16.14 -15.85
C ALA A 98 -2.43 -16.24 -14.38
N SER A 99 -2.27 -17.43 -13.77
CA SER A 99 -2.51 -17.60 -12.33
C SER A 99 -1.69 -16.60 -11.53
N ASP A 100 -2.37 -15.90 -10.60
CA ASP A 100 -1.82 -14.86 -9.72
C ASP A 100 -1.31 -13.59 -10.43
N PHE A 101 -1.46 -13.49 -11.76
CA PHE A 101 -1.11 -12.30 -12.54
C PHE A 101 -2.35 -11.60 -13.04
N TYR A 102 -2.44 -10.30 -12.78
CA TYR A 102 -3.59 -9.46 -13.13
C TYR A 102 -3.12 -8.21 -13.85
N GLU A 103 -3.73 -7.89 -14.99
CA GLU A 103 -3.66 -6.55 -15.55
C GLU A 103 -4.61 -5.68 -14.73
N MET A 104 -4.05 -4.73 -13.99
CA MET A 104 -4.79 -3.81 -13.15
C MET A 104 -4.61 -2.39 -13.64
N GLU A 105 -5.72 -1.68 -13.77
CA GLU A 105 -5.75 -0.27 -14.11
C GLU A 105 -6.00 0.55 -12.84
N ASP A 106 -5.12 1.50 -12.56
CA ASP A 106 -5.34 2.49 -11.51
C ASP A 106 -6.45 3.44 -11.94
N VAL A 107 -7.53 3.50 -11.16
CA VAL A 107 -8.76 4.20 -11.56
C VAL A 107 -8.63 5.73 -11.57
N PHE A 108 -7.57 6.29 -10.96
CA PHE A 108 -7.33 7.72 -10.91
C PHE A 108 -6.23 8.18 -11.87
N THR A 109 -5.28 7.30 -12.22
CA THR A 109 -4.20 7.66 -13.15
C THR A 109 -4.40 7.06 -14.55
N GLY A 110 -5.21 6.02 -14.67
CA GLY A 110 -5.35 5.23 -15.90
C GLY A 110 -4.15 4.34 -16.22
N ASP A 111 -3.15 4.27 -15.31
CA ASP A 111 -1.97 3.44 -15.52
C ASP A 111 -2.33 1.95 -15.43
N ILE A 112 -1.92 1.19 -16.45
CA ILE A 112 -2.09 -0.27 -16.47
C ILE A 112 -0.77 -0.93 -16.07
N SER A 113 -0.85 -1.83 -15.10
CA SER A 113 0.30 -2.61 -14.62
C SER A 113 -0.02 -4.09 -14.59
N LEU A 114 0.93 -4.93 -15.03
CA LEU A 114 0.87 -6.37 -14.79
C LEU A 114 1.34 -6.63 -13.36
N LEU A 115 0.42 -7.06 -12.52
CA LEU A 115 0.60 -7.20 -11.09
C LEU A 115 0.60 -8.68 -10.67
N TYR A 116 1.64 -9.13 -10.00
CA TYR A 116 1.66 -10.42 -9.32
C TYR A 116 1.01 -10.29 -7.95
N SER A 117 -0.09 -10.99 -7.69
CA SER A 117 -0.81 -10.94 -6.41
C SER A 117 -1.59 -12.22 -6.08
N PRO A 118 -0.96 -13.21 -5.41
CA PRO A 118 -1.67 -14.36 -4.88
C PRO A 118 -2.78 -14.00 -3.87
N SER A 119 -2.68 -12.84 -3.23
CA SER A 119 -3.69 -12.36 -2.30
C SER A 119 -4.98 -11.96 -3.02
N VAL A 120 -4.88 -11.35 -4.20
CA VAL A 120 -6.04 -11.05 -5.05
C VAL A 120 -6.72 -12.34 -5.47
N THR A 121 -5.97 -13.34 -5.97
CA THR A 121 -6.51 -14.66 -6.33
C THR A 121 -7.34 -15.28 -5.21
N ARG A 122 -6.82 -15.25 -3.99
CA ARG A 122 -7.49 -15.81 -2.81
C ARG A 122 -8.80 -15.12 -2.47
N ILE A 123 -8.85 -13.80 -2.62
CA ILE A 123 -10.04 -13.01 -2.31
C ILE A 123 -11.08 -13.11 -3.43
N LEU A 124 -10.64 -13.16 -4.71
CA LEU A 124 -11.53 -13.29 -5.87
C LEU A 124 -12.31 -14.59 -5.90
N SER A 125 -11.73 -15.71 -5.38
CA SER A 125 -12.41 -17.00 -5.36
C SER A 125 -13.75 -16.95 -4.64
N ASP A 126 -13.91 -16.02 -3.70
CA ASP A 126 -15.06 -15.98 -2.83
C ASP A 126 -16.15 -15.00 -3.29
N HIS A 127 -15.77 -13.89 -3.94
CA HIS A 127 -16.73 -12.85 -4.35
C HIS A 127 -16.20 -11.90 -5.43
N PRO A 128 -17.04 -11.39 -6.34
CA PRO A 128 -16.63 -10.34 -7.26
C PRO A 128 -16.29 -9.07 -6.49
N VAL A 129 -15.13 -8.52 -6.78
CA VAL A 129 -14.63 -7.26 -6.22
C VAL A 129 -14.44 -6.30 -7.37
N LEU A 130 -14.94 -5.08 -7.23
CA LEU A 130 -14.80 -4.06 -8.27
C LEU A 130 -13.52 -3.27 -8.09
N LEU A 131 -13.22 -2.86 -6.85
CA LEU A 131 -12.12 -1.97 -6.57
C LEU A 131 -11.16 -2.55 -5.51
N TRP A 132 -9.86 -2.43 -5.79
CA TRP A 132 -8.78 -2.89 -4.94
C TRP A 132 -7.94 -1.71 -4.46
N PHE A 133 -7.47 -1.77 -3.22
CA PHE A 133 -6.51 -0.81 -2.67
C PHE A 133 -5.29 -1.55 -2.15
N ASN A 134 -4.14 -1.29 -2.76
CA ASN A 134 -2.90 -2.02 -2.48
C ASN A 134 -1.69 -1.10 -2.51
N LEU A 135 -0.68 -1.43 -1.72
CA LEU A 135 0.67 -0.97 -1.98
C LEU A 135 1.27 -1.86 -3.08
N ILE A 136 1.65 -1.25 -4.18
CA ILE A 136 2.33 -1.91 -5.29
C ILE A 136 3.77 -1.43 -5.40
N GLY A 137 4.66 -2.33 -5.74
CA GLY A 137 6.05 -2.03 -5.98
C GLY A 137 6.66 -3.00 -6.98
N TYR A 138 7.71 -2.56 -7.66
CA TYR A 138 8.47 -3.37 -8.60
C TYR A 138 9.49 -4.23 -7.86
N ASN A 139 9.60 -5.50 -8.21
CA ASN A 139 10.51 -6.46 -7.56
C ASN A 139 11.77 -6.79 -8.37
N GLY A 140 12.01 -6.05 -9.45
CA GLY A 140 13.08 -6.32 -10.41
C GLY A 140 12.61 -7.11 -11.65
N SER A 141 11.42 -7.72 -11.61
CA SER A 141 10.85 -8.51 -12.71
C SER A 141 9.43 -8.11 -13.07
N CYS A 142 8.58 -7.87 -12.08
CA CYS A 142 7.20 -7.43 -12.26
C CYS A 142 6.75 -6.55 -11.10
N TRP A 143 5.63 -5.91 -11.26
CA TRP A 143 4.93 -5.28 -10.14
C TRP A 143 4.30 -6.34 -9.26
N GLN A 144 4.26 -6.12 -7.95
CA GLN A 144 3.60 -7.02 -7.01
C GLN A 144 2.96 -6.24 -5.86
N THR A 145 2.00 -6.86 -5.17
CA THR A 145 1.42 -6.31 -3.95
C THR A 145 2.32 -6.55 -2.75
N TYR A 146 2.43 -5.56 -1.88
CA TYR A 146 3.13 -5.66 -0.60
C TYR A 146 2.18 -5.42 0.57
N GLY A 147 2.18 -6.36 1.50
CA GLY A 147 1.32 -6.31 2.69
C GLY A 147 -0.16 -6.61 2.41
N PRO A 148 -1.07 -6.13 3.26
CA PRO A 148 -2.50 -6.36 3.12
C PRO A 148 -3.07 -5.79 1.82
N VAL A 149 -3.97 -6.56 1.22
CA VAL A 149 -4.77 -6.14 0.07
C VAL A 149 -6.17 -5.85 0.57
N THR A 150 -6.69 -4.66 0.28
CA THR A 150 -8.05 -4.27 0.64
C THR A 150 -8.96 -4.36 -0.57
N ALA A 151 -10.09 -5.04 -0.42
CA ALA A 151 -11.11 -5.17 -1.45
C ALA A 151 -12.32 -4.31 -1.09
N PHE A 152 -12.63 -3.33 -1.94
CA PHE A 152 -13.81 -2.49 -1.80
C PHE A 152 -14.96 -3.06 -2.62
N ARG A 153 -15.90 -3.71 -1.95
CA ARG A 153 -17.08 -4.30 -2.58
C ARG A 153 -18.17 -3.25 -2.76
N GLY A 154 -18.65 -3.09 -3.99
CA GLY A 154 -19.72 -2.14 -4.30
C GLY A 154 -19.32 -0.66 -4.20
N PHE A 155 -18.03 -0.37 -4.33
CA PHE A 155 -17.51 0.99 -4.40
C PHE A 155 -16.95 1.25 -5.80
N SER A 156 -17.24 2.43 -6.30
CA SER A 156 -16.65 3.01 -7.51
C SER A 156 -15.50 3.98 -7.17
N ALA A 157 -14.80 4.46 -8.17
CA ALA A 157 -13.83 5.54 -8.02
C ALA A 157 -14.45 6.81 -7.43
N ASP A 158 -15.69 7.15 -7.86
CA ASP A 158 -16.42 8.31 -7.36
C ASP A 158 -16.72 8.20 -5.86
N ASP A 159 -17.08 7.00 -5.37
CA ASP A 159 -17.31 6.76 -3.94
C ASP A 159 -16.03 6.97 -3.11
N ILE A 160 -14.88 6.57 -3.65
CA ILE A 160 -13.58 6.80 -3.01
C ILE A 160 -13.22 8.28 -3.01
N PHE A 161 -13.43 8.97 -4.13
CA PHE A 161 -13.19 10.41 -4.21
C PHE A 161 -14.05 11.18 -3.23
N PHE A 162 -15.36 10.89 -3.19
CA PHE A 162 -16.28 11.49 -2.23
C PHE A 162 -15.83 11.24 -0.77
N TYR A 163 -15.49 10.00 -0.44
CA TYR A 163 -14.98 9.66 0.88
C TYR A 163 -13.69 10.43 1.24
N ALA A 164 -12.80 10.60 0.27
CA ALA A 164 -11.56 11.34 0.46
C ALA A 164 -11.82 12.83 0.77
N THR A 165 -12.77 13.45 0.07
CA THR A 165 -13.17 14.84 0.31
C THR A 165 -13.82 15.06 1.70
N GLU A 166 -14.57 14.07 2.20
CA GLU A 166 -15.08 14.08 3.57
C GLU A 166 -13.96 14.03 4.61
N LEU A 167 -12.91 13.25 4.35
CA LEU A 167 -11.74 13.14 5.25
C LEU A 167 -10.83 14.35 5.20
N ASN A 168 -10.72 14.95 4.03
CA ASN A 168 -9.85 16.08 3.77
C ASN A 168 -10.50 17.04 2.74
N PRO A 169 -11.20 18.08 3.21
CA PRO A 169 -11.87 19.05 2.33
C PRO A 169 -10.94 19.85 1.39
N ALA A 170 -9.61 19.71 1.54
CA ALA A 170 -8.65 20.32 0.62
C ALA A 170 -8.43 19.51 -0.67
N ILE A 171 -9.03 18.32 -0.77
CA ILE A 171 -8.99 17.50 -2.00
C ILE A 171 -10.06 18.07 -2.95
N GLU A 172 -9.60 18.68 -4.03
CA GLU A 172 -10.47 19.28 -5.06
C GLU A 172 -10.35 18.53 -6.41
N SER A 173 -9.34 17.67 -6.55
CA SER A 173 -9.05 16.91 -7.78
C SER A 173 -8.53 15.50 -7.48
N GLU A 174 -8.55 14.63 -8.50
CA GLU A 174 -7.92 13.30 -8.42
C GLU A 174 -6.42 13.38 -8.12
N ALA A 175 -5.73 14.39 -8.63
CA ALA A 175 -4.32 14.62 -8.34
C ALA A 175 -4.09 14.93 -6.86
N ASP A 176 -4.98 15.71 -6.22
CA ASP A 176 -4.93 15.97 -4.78
C ASP A 176 -5.19 14.70 -3.98
N LEU A 177 -6.14 13.88 -4.43
CA LEU A 177 -6.42 12.57 -3.82
C LEU A 177 -5.18 11.67 -3.86
N ILE A 178 -4.53 11.54 -5.02
CA ILE A 178 -3.33 10.73 -5.20
C ILE A 178 -2.22 11.23 -4.26
N ALA A 179 -2.02 12.54 -4.17
CA ALA A 179 -1.05 13.15 -3.27
C ALA A 179 -1.38 12.87 -1.79
N ASP A 180 -2.66 12.98 -1.39
CA ASP A 180 -3.07 12.67 -0.01
C ASP A 180 -2.92 11.18 0.31
N VAL A 181 -3.20 10.28 -0.62
CA VAL A 181 -2.98 8.83 -0.47
C VAL A 181 -1.48 8.54 -0.26
N ASP A 182 -0.60 9.19 -1.02
CA ASP A 182 0.86 9.02 -0.88
C ASP A 182 1.39 9.58 0.45
N ASP A 183 0.86 10.68 0.92
CA ASP A 183 1.30 11.32 2.18
C ASP A 183 0.61 10.76 3.42
N ASN A 184 -0.64 10.33 3.31
CA ASN A 184 -1.48 9.91 4.43
C ASN A 184 -2.17 8.56 4.21
N PRO A 185 -1.48 7.50 3.76
CA PRO A 185 -2.10 6.23 3.37
C PRO A 185 -2.93 5.59 4.49
N ILE A 186 -2.59 5.82 5.75
CA ILE A 186 -3.31 5.32 6.93
C ILE A 186 -4.79 5.72 6.92
N ARG A 187 -5.12 6.88 6.37
CA ARG A 187 -6.53 7.35 6.24
C ARG A 187 -7.38 6.41 5.41
N TYR A 188 -6.77 5.75 4.44
CA TYR A 188 -7.44 4.85 3.49
C TYR A 188 -7.33 3.39 3.92
N MET A 189 -6.18 3.01 4.50
CA MET A 189 -5.93 1.64 4.98
C MET A 189 -6.85 1.25 6.13
N VAL A 190 -6.93 2.08 7.17
CA VAL A 190 -7.61 1.74 8.42
C VAL A 190 -9.13 1.70 8.28
N PRO A 191 -9.81 2.71 7.69
CA PRO A 191 -11.26 2.63 7.49
C PRO A 191 -11.70 1.59 6.47
N GLY A 192 -10.87 1.30 5.44
CA GLY A 192 -11.10 0.20 4.51
C GLY A 192 -11.21 -1.14 5.24
N LEU A 193 -10.35 -1.37 6.24
CA LEU A 193 -10.40 -2.55 7.09
C LEU A 193 -11.67 -2.64 7.94
N ARG A 194 -12.14 -1.54 8.53
CA ARG A 194 -13.37 -1.53 9.33
C ARG A 194 -14.56 -2.07 8.54
N ARG A 195 -14.66 -1.70 7.27
CA ARG A 195 -15.73 -2.20 6.39
C ARG A 195 -15.58 -3.67 6.05
N GLN A 196 -14.38 -4.18 5.90
CA GLN A 196 -14.15 -5.63 5.71
C GLN A 196 -14.52 -6.44 6.96
N LEU A 197 -14.19 -5.95 8.14
CA LEU A 197 -14.54 -6.61 9.41
C LEU A 197 -16.07 -6.62 9.65
N SER A 198 -16.77 -5.52 9.35
CA SER A 198 -18.21 -5.42 9.53
C SER A 198 -19.03 -6.29 8.56
N VAL A 199 -18.50 -6.60 7.38
CA VAL A 199 -19.14 -7.51 6.40
C VAL A 199 -18.96 -8.97 6.79
N GLY A 200 -17.86 -9.33 7.45
CA GLY A 200 -17.60 -10.70 7.96
C GLY A 200 -18.60 -11.12 9.03
N ASP A 201 -19.00 -10.21 9.92
CA ASP A 201 -19.96 -10.49 11.00
C ASP A 201 -21.43 -10.65 10.51
N SER A 202 -21.75 -10.10 9.36
CA SER A 202 -23.11 -10.22 8.78
C SER A 202 -23.33 -11.51 7.97
N ALA A 203 -22.27 -12.20 7.57
CA ALA A 203 -22.34 -13.46 6.81
C ALA A 203 -22.43 -14.70 7.73
N GLY A 204 -22.34 -14.52 9.04
CA GLY A 204 -22.36 -15.59 10.05
C GLY A 204 -23.67 -15.67 10.87
N LYS A 205 -24.75 -14.99 10.43
CA LYS A 205 -26.08 -15.09 11.08
C LYS A 205 -27.10 -15.68 10.15
#